data_2a304efb502956e9b763e5671c89dbb0
#
_entry.id   2a304efb502956e9b763e5671c89dbb0
#
_cell.length_a   1.000
_cell.length_b   1.000
_cell.length_c   1.000
_cell.angle_alpha   90.00
_cell.angle_beta   90.00
_cell.angle_gamma   90.00
#
_symmetry.space_group_name_H-M   'P 1'
#
loop_
_entity.id
_entity.type
_entity.pdbx_description
1 polymer ?
#
loop_
_entity_poly.entity_id
_entity_poly.type
_entity_poly.pdbx_seq_one_letter_code
_entity_poly.pdbx_strand_id
1 'polypeptide(L)'
;PDWKQTFEPHPAEMLFDLEKDPDELHDLSAIPEYAETLYKMRQALSDHIRTTHDLGFFLPNSRTGHILYEKVRKEKYPLDELYGLVEIAGTATVASLPMLEKALASPLPEMRFWGVVGYANLARENQINTCPQALLALLQDENPYIASEAAYAVVYLGKAQEGIARLITPAQEKDRKIGYSSLECLSLDPEMRDYIRPFLSELKEAAENLPRLANEDAGLMARGILVNL
;
A
#
# COMPACT_ATOMS: atom_id res chain seq x y z
N PRO A 1 12.54 -11.55 23.67
CA PRO A 1 11.98 -12.78 23.09
C PRO A 1 11.79 -12.58 21.59
N ASP A 2 12.08 -13.58 20.81
CA ASP A 2 12.17 -13.54 19.35
C ASP A 2 10.85 -13.17 18.67
N TRP A 3 9.69 -13.46 19.31
CA TRP A 3 8.37 -13.05 18.84
C TRP A 3 8.18 -11.53 18.70
N LYS A 4 9.02 -10.69 19.32
CA LYS A 4 8.93 -9.23 19.16
C LYS A 4 9.23 -8.78 17.74
N GLN A 5 10.10 -9.49 17.02
CA GLN A 5 10.45 -9.18 15.65
C GLN A 5 9.23 -9.19 14.71
N THR A 6 8.23 -10.03 15.02
CA THR A 6 6.98 -10.11 14.24
C THR A 6 6.20 -8.78 14.22
N PHE A 7 6.43 -7.90 15.19
CA PHE A 7 5.74 -6.60 15.31
C PHE A 7 6.64 -5.41 14.94
N GLU A 8 7.88 -5.66 14.55
CA GLU A 8 8.77 -4.60 14.07
C GLU A 8 8.52 -4.33 12.58
N PRO A 9 8.80 -3.10 12.09
CA PRO A 9 8.71 -2.82 10.66
C PRO A 9 9.65 -3.74 9.88
N HIS A 10 9.11 -4.44 8.89
CA HIS A 10 9.90 -5.29 8.01
C HIS A 10 10.47 -4.48 6.83
N PRO A 11 11.72 -4.77 6.40
CA PRO A 11 12.28 -4.19 5.21
C PRO A 11 11.55 -4.69 3.95
N ALA A 12 11.81 -4.05 2.80
CA ALA A 12 11.19 -4.42 1.54
C ALA A 12 11.53 -5.87 1.09
N GLU A 13 12.62 -6.40 1.58
CA GLU A 13 13.07 -7.78 1.31
C GLU A 13 13.90 -8.31 2.49
N MET A 14 13.86 -9.61 2.69
CA MET A 14 14.68 -10.33 3.66
C MET A 14 15.28 -11.57 3.02
N LEU A 15 16.42 -12.03 3.52
CA LEU A 15 17.10 -13.25 3.07
C LEU A 15 17.50 -14.10 4.27
N PHE A 16 17.17 -15.39 4.24
CA PHE A 16 17.47 -16.33 5.32
C PHE A 16 18.17 -17.58 4.80
N ASP A 17 19.09 -18.12 5.60
CA ASP A 17 19.72 -19.43 5.38
C ASP A 17 18.94 -20.48 6.21
N LEU A 18 17.94 -21.10 5.62
CA LEU A 18 17.03 -22.02 6.31
C LEU A 18 17.70 -23.28 6.90
N GLU A 19 18.94 -23.62 6.44
CA GLU A 19 19.70 -24.72 7.05
C GLU A 19 20.30 -24.32 8.40
N LYS A 20 20.68 -23.03 8.57
CA LYS A 20 21.29 -22.52 9.80
C LYS A 20 20.32 -21.76 10.68
N ASP A 21 19.27 -21.20 10.08
CA ASP A 21 18.28 -20.34 10.72
C ASP A 21 16.87 -20.74 10.25
N PRO A 22 16.37 -21.92 10.68
CA PRO A 22 15.05 -22.43 10.28
C PRO A 22 13.89 -21.59 10.80
N ASP A 23 14.11 -20.75 11.80
CA ASP A 23 13.09 -19.88 12.40
C ASP A 23 13.13 -18.45 11.81
N GLU A 24 13.98 -18.21 10.80
CA GLU A 24 14.07 -16.93 10.06
C GLU A 24 14.28 -15.70 10.98
N LEU A 25 15.20 -15.83 11.96
CA LEU A 25 15.47 -14.81 12.96
C LEU A 25 16.58 -13.82 12.53
N HIS A 26 17.43 -14.20 11.58
CA HIS A 26 18.63 -13.46 11.20
C HIS A 26 18.61 -13.09 9.72
N ASP A 27 18.13 -11.87 9.42
CA ASP A 27 18.11 -11.36 8.06
C ASP A 27 19.53 -11.13 7.52
N LEU A 28 19.84 -11.77 6.40
CA LEU A 28 21.12 -11.72 5.70
C LEU A 28 21.12 -10.71 4.54
N SER A 29 20.00 -10.04 4.26
CA SER A 29 19.84 -9.17 3.08
C SER A 29 20.83 -8.00 3.03
N ALA A 30 21.23 -7.48 4.20
CA ALA A 30 22.18 -6.38 4.33
C ALA A 30 23.66 -6.83 4.44
N ILE A 31 23.94 -8.14 4.46
CA ILE A 31 25.29 -8.69 4.66
C ILE A 31 26.00 -8.79 3.31
N PRO A 32 27.16 -8.13 3.09
CA PRO A 32 27.84 -8.08 1.78
C PRO A 32 28.17 -9.44 1.18
N GLU A 33 28.50 -10.42 2.00
CA GLU A 33 28.82 -11.81 1.59
C GLU A 33 27.65 -12.50 0.86
N TYR A 34 26.42 -12.08 1.15
CA TYR A 34 25.20 -12.63 0.56
C TYR A 34 24.63 -11.79 -0.60
N ALA A 35 25.25 -10.67 -0.95
CA ALA A 35 24.76 -9.75 -1.98
C ALA A 35 24.55 -10.43 -3.34
N GLU A 36 25.44 -11.35 -3.75
CA GLU A 36 25.30 -12.10 -5.01
C GLU A 36 24.12 -13.08 -4.93
N THR A 37 23.92 -13.74 -3.80
CA THR A 37 22.81 -14.66 -3.58
C THR A 37 21.49 -13.90 -3.64
N LEU A 38 21.39 -12.77 -2.93
CA LEU A 38 20.22 -11.92 -2.94
C LEU A 38 19.89 -11.43 -4.36
N TYR A 39 20.90 -10.98 -5.10
CA TYR A 39 20.71 -10.59 -6.50
C TYR A 39 20.15 -11.72 -7.37
N LYS A 40 20.70 -12.94 -7.27
CA LYS A 40 20.22 -14.11 -8.01
C LYS A 40 18.76 -14.46 -7.66
N MET A 41 18.40 -14.37 -6.37
CA MET A 41 17.03 -14.63 -5.93
C MET A 41 16.05 -13.57 -6.42
N ARG A 42 16.43 -12.30 -6.42
CA ARG A 42 15.63 -11.22 -7.04
C ARG A 42 15.37 -11.49 -8.52
N GLN A 43 16.41 -11.88 -9.26
CA GLN A 43 16.25 -12.21 -10.69
C GLN A 43 15.31 -13.41 -10.88
N ALA A 44 15.51 -14.47 -10.10
CA ALA A 44 14.66 -15.66 -10.19
C ALA A 44 13.18 -15.34 -9.87
N LEU A 45 12.91 -14.48 -8.88
CA LEU A 45 11.57 -14.02 -8.56
C LEU A 45 10.97 -13.18 -9.69
N SER A 46 11.72 -12.22 -10.21
CA SER A 46 11.28 -11.37 -11.34
C SER A 46 10.96 -12.22 -12.58
N ASP A 47 11.83 -13.17 -12.91
CA ASP A 47 11.62 -14.09 -14.04
C ASP A 47 10.40 -14.99 -13.81
N HIS A 48 10.18 -15.49 -12.59
CA HIS A 48 9.01 -16.27 -12.23
C HIS A 48 7.72 -15.49 -12.41
N ILE A 49 7.64 -14.27 -11.84
CA ILE A 49 6.49 -13.37 -11.96
C ILE A 49 6.14 -13.14 -13.43
N ARG A 50 7.13 -12.85 -14.28
CA ARG A 50 6.95 -12.57 -15.70
C ARG A 50 6.51 -13.83 -16.49
N THR A 51 7.15 -14.97 -16.21
CA THR A 51 6.87 -16.23 -16.91
C THR A 51 5.48 -16.77 -16.57
N THR A 52 5.05 -16.62 -15.32
CA THR A 52 3.72 -17.07 -14.87
C THR A 52 2.61 -16.07 -15.18
N HIS A 53 2.96 -14.86 -15.62
CA HIS A 53 2.03 -13.75 -15.78
C HIS A 53 1.25 -13.52 -14.47
N ASP A 54 1.96 -13.34 -13.36
CA ASP A 54 1.35 -13.21 -12.03
C ASP A 54 0.39 -12.01 -11.98
N LEU A 55 -0.86 -12.28 -11.65
CA LEU A 55 -1.92 -11.28 -11.54
C LEU A 55 -2.11 -10.76 -10.09
N GLY A 56 -1.22 -11.14 -9.18
CA GLY A 56 -1.24 -10.71 -7.77
C GLY A 56 -1.11 -9.19 -7.59
N PHE A 57 -0.54 -8.51 -8.55
CA PHE A 57 -0.33 -7.05 -8.54
C PHE A 57 -1.52 -6.22 -9.03
N PHE A 58 -2.59 -6.88 -9.46
CA PHE A 58 -3.83 -6.21 -9.82
C PHE A 58 -4.64 -5.83 -8.57
N LEU A 59 -5.42 -4.76 -8.69
CA LEU A 59 -6.27 -4.29 -7.60
C LEU A 59 -7.29 -5.36 -7.17
N PRO A 60 -7.65 -5.44 -5.88
CA PRO A 60 -8.57 -6.46 -5.38
C PRO A 60 -9.94 -6.47 -6.10
N ASN A 61 -10.44 -5.30 -6.51
CA ASN A 61 -11.69 -5.19 -7.27
C ASN A 61 -11.54 -5.57 -8.77
N SER A 62 -10.32 -5.65 -9.28
CA SER A 62 -10.02 -6.15 -10.63
C SER A 62 -9.82 -7.67 -10.66
N ARG A 63 -9.58 -8.31 -9.50
CA ARG A 63 -9.27 -9.74 -9.37
C ARG A 63 -10.55 -10.61 -9.39
N THR A 64 -11.34 -10.53 -10.43
CA THR A 64 -12.55 -11.36 -10.55
C THR A 64 -12.29 -12.61 -11.38
N GLY A 65 -11.57 -13.57 -10.78
CA GLY A 65 -11.39 -14.92 -11.33
C GLY A 65 -10.86 -14.98 -12.78
N HIS A 66 -11.42 -15.87 -13.59
CA HIS A 66 -11.04 -16.05 -15.00
C HIS A 66 -11.28 -14.81 -15.88
N ILE A 67 -12.11 -13.87 -15.44
CA ILE A 67 -12.43 -12.66 -16.22
C ILE A 67 -11.19 -11.78 -16.35
N LEU A 68 -10.41 -11.60 -15.27
CA LEU A 68 -9.17 -10.84 -15.32
C LEU A 68 -8.14 -11.46 -16.26
N TYR A 69 -7.92 -12.77 -16.15
CA TYR A 69 -6.98 -13.49 -17.02
C TYR A 69 -7.35 -13.33 -18.50
N GLU A 70 -8.64 -13.52 -18.84
CA GLU A 70 -9.13 -13.34 -20.21
C GLU A 70 -8.96 -11.88 -20.69
N LYS A 71 -9.24 -10.91 -19.84
CA LYS A 71 -9.05 -9.49 -20.15
C LYS A 71 -7.59 -9.16 -20.44
N VAL A 72 -6.69 -9.58 -19.57
CA VAL A 72 -5.25 -9.34 -19.71
C VAL A 72 -4.73 -9.95 -21.02
N ARG A 73 -5.13 -11.19 -21.32
CA ARG A 73 -4.71 -11.90 -22.53
C ARG A 73 -5.27 -11.27 -23.82
N LYS A 74 -6.55 -10.90 -23.84
CA LYS A 74 -7.22 -10.35 -25.03
C LYS A 74 -6.82 -8.90 -25.31
N GLU A 75 -6.71 -8.10 -24.29
CA GLU A 75 -6.41 -6.68 -24.41
C GLU A 75 -4.92 -6.39 -24.49
N LYS A 76 -4.07 -7.40 -24.45
CA LYS A 76 -2.59 -7.27 -24.44
C LYS A 76 -2.15 -6.25 -23.35
N TYR A 77 -2.63 -6.48 -22.14
CA TYR A 77 -2.27 -5.63 -21.01
C TYR A 77 -0.73 -5.55 -20.88
N PRO A 78 -0.16 -4.36 -20.61
CA PRO A 78 1.29 -4.17 -20.57
C PRO A 78 1.87 -4.70 -19.23
N LEU A 79 1.88 -6.03 -19.06
CA LEU A 79 2.31 -6.70 -17.82
C LEU A 79 3.76 -6.37 -17.45
N ASP A 80 4.66 -6.35 -18.44
CA ASP A 80 6.08 -6.05 -18.18
C ASP A 80 6.27 -4.62 -17.64
N GLU A 81 5.48 -3.67 -18.15
CA GLU A 81 5.51 -2.29 -17.62
C GLU A 81 4.94 -2.24 -16.20
N LEU A 82 3.87 -3.00 -15.93
CA LEU A 82 3.30 -3.12 -14.59
C LEU A 82 4.30 -3.71 -13.60
N TYR A 83 4.92 -4.83 -13.94
CA TYR A 83 5.91 -5.48 -13.07
C TYR A 83 7.13 -4.59 -12.81
N GLY A 84 7.62 -3.90 -13.85
CA GLY A 84 8.69 -2.92 -13.68
C GLY A 84 8.31 -1.77 -12.74
N LEU A 85 7.06 -1.30 -12.83
CA LEU A 85 6.56 -0.26 -11.92
C LEU A 85 6.40 -0.77 -10.49
N VAL A 86 5.95 -2.01 -10.29
CA VAL A 86 5.86 -2.68 -8.97
C VAL A 86 7.23 -2.76 -8.31
N GLU A 87 8.24 -3.23 -9.04
CA GLU A 87 9.63 -3.30 -8.56
C GLU A 87 10.14 -1.92 -8.14
N ILE A 88 9.87 -0.89 -8.96
CA ILE A 88 10.23 0.51 -8.68
C ILE A 88 9.48 1.04 -7.45
N ALA A 89 8.19 0.77 -7.32
CA ALA A 89 7.40 1.25 -6.19
C ALA A 89 7.85 0.63 -4.87
N GLY A 90 8.21 -0.67 -4.87
CA GLY A 90 8.67 -1.39 -3.69
C GLY A 90 10.06 -0.97 -3.20
N THR A 91 10.92 -0.48 -4.11
CA THR A 91 12.31 -0.04 -3.80
C THR A 91 12.52 1.45 -4.12
N ALA A 92 11.45 2.26 -4.05
CA ALA A 92 11.44 3.62 -4.53
C ALA A 92 12.55 4.47 -3.88
N THR A 93 13.20 5.27 -4.73
CA THR A 93 14.13 6.32 -4.35
C THR A 93 13.71 7.63 -5.02
N VAL A 94 14.27 8.74 -4.60
CA VAL A 94 14.01 10.05 -5.24
C VAL A 94 14.23 10.03 -6.76
N ALA A 95 15.17 9.21 -7.24
CA ALA A 95 15.41 9.02 -8.67
C ALA A 95 14.23 8.36 -9.42
N SER A 96 13.36 7.67 -8.70
CA SER A 96 12.16 7.02 -9.26
C SER A 96 11.01 7.99 -9.54
N LEU A 97 11.04 9.21 -8.99
CA LEU A 97 9.94 10.19 -9.08
C LEU A 97 9.39 10.43 -10.50
N PRO A 98 10.23 10.60 -11.56
CA PRO A 98 9.68 10.84 -12.90
C PRO A 98 8.82 9.67 -13.42
N MET A 99 9.18 8.42 -13.06
CA MET A 99 8.41 7.23 -13.45
C MET A 99 7.12 7.12 -12.63
N LEU A 100 7.20 7.36 -11.34
CA LEU A 100 6.03 7.35 -10.43
C LEU A 100 5.04 8.44 -10.84
N GLU A 101 5.50 9.65 -11.14
CA GLU A 101 4.65 10.76 -11.59
C GLU A 101 3.93 10.44 -12.91
N LYS A 102 4.65 9.85 -13.88
CA LYS A 102 4.03 9.35 -15.11
C LYS A 102 2.95 8.31 -14.82
N ALA A 103 3.18 7.42 -13.86
CA ALA A 103 2.24 6.38 -13.46
C ALA A 103 0.95 6.96 -12.85
N LEU A 104 1.02 8.04 -12.04
CA LEU A 104 -0.17 8.71 -11.48
C LEU A 104 -1.15 9.17 -12.56
N ALA A 105 -0.67 9.53 -13.75
CA ALA A 105 -1.47 10.00 -14.88
C ALA A 105 -1.91 8.88 -15.83
N SER A 106 -1.63 7.62 -15.53
CA SER A 106 -1.94 6.48 -16.40
C SER A 106 -3.45 6.26 -16.55
N PRO A 107 -3.95 5.91 -17.75
CA PRO A 107 -5.33 5.46 -17.92
C PRO A 107 -5.60 4.10 -17.25
N LEU A 108 -4.55 3.31 -16.97
CA LEU A 108 -4.68 2.01 -16.33
C LEU A 108 -4.68 2.14 -14.80
N PRO A 109 -5.72 1.67 -14.11
CA PRO A 109 -5.85 1.84 -12.66
C PRO A 109 -4.71 1.20 -11.88
N GLU A 110 -4.22 0.02 -12.29
CA GLU A 110 -3.10 -0.64 -11.63
C GLU A 110 -1.82 0.19 -11.68
N MET A 111 -1.57 0.88 -12.80
CA MET A 111 -0.41 1.78 -12.91
C MET A 111 -0.55 2.98 -11.97
N ARG A 112 -1.75 3.59 -11.89
CA ARG A 112 -1.99 4.68 -10.94
C ARG A 112 -1.78 4.23 -9.50
N PHE A 113 -2.32 3.06 -9.16
CA PHE A 113 -2.17 2.48 -7.81
C PHE A 113 -0.70 2.32 -7.42
N TRP A 114 0.09 1.64 -8.25
CA TRP A 114 1.51 1.42 -7.94
C TRP A 114 2.33 2.71 -7.99
N GLY A 115 1.95 3.67 -8.81
CA GLY A 115 2.50 5.02 -8.74
C GLY A 115 2.27 5.67 -7.37
N VAL A 116 1.05 5.55 -6.83
CA VAL A 116 0.72 6.05 -5.48
C VAL A 116 1.49 5.31 -4.40
N VAL A 117 1.58 3.98 -4.47
CA VAL A 117 2.37 3.16 -3.51
C VAL A 117 3.83 3.62 -3.46
N GLY A 118 4.44 3.87 -4.62
CA GLY A 118 5.81 4.40 -4.66
C GLY A 118 5.94 5.78 -3.98
N TYR A 119 4.98 6.67 -4.18
CA TYR A 119 4.93 7.96 -3.47
C TYR A 119 4.71 7.79 -1.97
N ALA A 120 3.82 6.88 -1.56
CA ALA A 120 3.58 6.59 -0.15
C ALA A 120 4.84 6.09 0.56
N ASN A 121 5.60 5.19 -0.07
CA ASN A 121 6.86 4.68 0.47
C ASN A 121 7.90 5.79 0.63
N LEU A 122 8.10 6.64 -0.40
CA LEU A 122 9.02 7.77 -0.33
C LEU A 122 8.62 8.79 0.75
N ALA A 123 7.33 9.05 0.90
CA ALA A 123 6.81 9.98 1.89
C ALA A 123 7.01 9.44 3.31
N ARG A 124 6.65 8.18 3.55
CA ARG A 124 6.80 7.52 4.86
C ARG A 124 8.25 7.44 5.32
N GLU A 125 9.18 7.25 4.38
CA GLU A 125 10.62 7.24 4.66
C GLU A 125 11.23 8.65 4.72
N ASN A 126 10.42 9.73 4.67
CA ASN A 126 10.86 11.11 4.67
C ASN A 126 11.84 11.47 3.54
N GLN A 127 11.82 10.72 2.42
CA GLN A 127 12.66 11.01 1.26
C GLN A 127 12.12 12.17 0.42
N ILE A 128 10.81 12.45 0.53
CA ILE A 128 10.13 13.58 -0.12
C ILE A 128 9.17 14.26 0.88
N ASN A 129 8.93 15.55 0.67
CA ASN A 129 8.03 16.36 1.48
C ASN A 129 7.07 17.21 0.65
N THR A 130 7.07 17.04 -0.65
CA THR A 130 6.21 17.80 -1.57
C THR A 130 5.14 16.89 -2.14
N CYS A 131 3.88 17.29 -1.98
CA CYS A 131 2.74 16.59 -2.53
C CYS A 131 2.43 17.11 -3.93
N PRO A 132 2.62 16.31 -5.00
CA PRO A 132 2.31 16.76 -6.35
C PRO A 132 0.80 16.85 -6.57
N GLN A 133 0.38 17.79 -7.42
CA GLN A 133 -1.04 18.00 -7.73
C GLN A 133 -1.69 16.75 -8.35
N ALA A 134 -0.93 15.95 -9.11
CA ALA A 134 -1.41 14.69 -9.67
C ALA A 134 -1.80 13.68 -8.59
N LEU A 135 -1.03 13.60 -7.49
CA LEU A 135 -1.36 12.72 -6.36
C LEU A 135 -2.59 13.22 -5.60
N LEU A 136 -2.71 14.54 -5.37
CA LEU A 136 -3.90 15.14 -4.75
C LEU A 136 -5.17 14.88 -5.58
N ALA A 137 -5.07 14.91 -6.90
CA ALA A 137 -6.21 14.64 -7.79
C ALA A 137 -6.73 13.19 -7.61
N LEU A 138 -5.86 12.23 -7.28
CA LEU A 138 -6.25 10.84 -7.07
C LEU A 138 -7.04 10.60 -5.77
N LEU A 139 -7.17 11.58 -4.89
CA LEU A 139 -8.17 11.54 -3.81
C LEU A 139 -9.60 11.38 -4.34
N GLN A 140 -9.85 11.76 -5.59
CA GLN A 140 -11.12 11.65 -6.28
C GLN A 140 -11.12 10.54 -7.35
N ASP A 141 -10.16 9.63 -7.33
CA ASP A 141 -10.13 8.50 -8.26
C ASP A 141 -11.41 7.66 -8.11
N GLU A 142 -11.96 7.22 -9.24
CA GLU A 142 -13.17 6.36 -9.28
C GLU A 142 -12.95 5.01 -8.61
N ASN A 143 -11.69 4.57 -8.51
CA ASN A 143 -11.34 3.34 -7.83
C ASN A 143 -11.03 3.62 -6.35
N PRO A 144 -11.82 3.08 -5.42
CA PRO A 144 -11.68 3.37 -4.00
C PRO A 144 -10.35 2.92 -3.40
N TYR A 145 -9.70 1.91 -3.96
CA TYR A 145 -8.37 1.49 -3.52
C TYR A 145 -7.31 2.54 -3.86
N ILE A 146 -7.38 3.12 -5.06
CA ILE A 146 -6.45 4.18 -5.48
C ILE A 146 -6.69 5.43 -4.63
N ALA A 147 -7.94 5.82 -4.46
CA ALA A 147 -8.28 7.00 -3.69
C ALA A 147 -7.90 6.87 -2.20
N SER A 148 -8.02 5.67 -1.61
CA SER A 148 -7.61 5.43 -0.22
C SER A 148 -6.10 5.38 -0.07
N GLU A 149 -5.38 4.76 -1.01
CA GLU A 149 -3.93 4.76 -1.01
C GLU A 149 -3.35 6.17 -1.22
N ALA A 150 -3.96 6.96 -2.13
CA ALA A 150 -3.60 8.37 -2.31
C ALA A 150 -3.84 9.18 -1.02
N ALA A 151 -4.97 8.94 -0.34
CA ALA A 151 -5.27 9.58 0.93
C ALA A 151 -4.24 9.25 2.01
N TYR A 152 -3.80 7.98 2.09
CA TYR A 152 -2.73 7.55 2.97
C TYR A 152 -1.41 8.29 2.65
N ALA A 153 -0.99 8.31 1.39
CA ALA A 153 0.23 8.96 0.95
C ALA A 153 0.26 10.47 1.24
N VAL A 154 -0.86 11.18 0.99
CA VAL A 154 -0.91 12.64 1.16
C VAL A 154 -0.87 13.06 2.64
N VAL A 155 -1.27 12.19 3.58
CA VAL A 155 -1.12 12.45 5.02
C VAL A 155 0.36 12.62 5.37
N TYR A 156 1.22 11.71 4.93
CA TYR A 156 2.67 11.80 5.14
C TYR A 156 3.31 13.00 4.44
N LEU A 157 2.67 13.53 3.39
CA LEU A 157 3.11 14.72 2.67
C LEU A 157 2.51 16.03 3.21
N GLY A 158 2.04 16.03 4.46
CA GLY A 158 1.55 17.22 5.15
C GLY A 158 0.14 17.68 4.73
N LYS A 159 -0.63 16.82 4.01
CA LYS A 159 -2.02 17.06 3.62
C LYS A 159 -2.99 16.21 4.45
N ALA A 160 -2.76 16.22 5.76
CA ALA A 160 -3.48 15.34 6.69
C ALA A 160 -4.99 15.57 6.67
N GLN A 161 -5.44 16.82 6.62
CA GLN A 161 -6.87 17.15 6.62
C GLN A 161 -7.57 16.55 5.40
N GLU A 162 -7.01 16.76 4.20
CA GLU A 162 -7.58 16.26 2.94
C GLU A 162 -7.57 14.73 2.90
N GLY A 163 -6.45 14.11 3.31
CA GLY A 163 -6.30 12.65 3.33
C GLY A 163 -7.24 11.98 4.31
N ILE A 164 -7.27 12.42 5.57
CA ILE A 164 -8.11 11.82 6.61
C ILE A 164 -9.59 12.02 6.29
N ALA A 165 -10.00 13.21 5.85
CA ALA A 165 -11.38 13.47 5.44
C ALA A 165 -11.82 12.51 4.32
N ARG A 166 -10.94 12.22 3.35
CA ARG A 166 -11.22 11.24 2.28
C ARG A 166 -11.38 9.82 2.81
N LEU A 167 -10.65 9.43 3.84
CA LEU A 167 -10.73 8.09 4.44
C LEU A 167 -11.98 7.89 5.30
N ILE A 168 -12.45 8.93 5.97
CA ILE A 168 -13.62 8.90 6.87
C ILE A 168 -14.95 8.98 6.10
N THR A 169 -15.00 9.70 4.97
CA THR A 169 -16.22 10.01 4.20
C THR A 169 -16.36 9.22 2.88
N PRO A 170 -16.37 7.89 2.90
CA PRO A 170 -16.58 7.11 1.70
C PRO A 170 -18.08 7.10 1.32
N ALA A 171 -18.34 7.11 0.02
CA ALA A 171 -19.70 7.16 -0.53
C ALA A 171 -20.46 5.84 -0.33
N GLN A 172 -19.75 4.70 -0.22
CA GLN A 172 -20.34 3.37 -0.07
C GLN A 172 -19.69 2.64 1.11
N GLU A 173 -20.40 1.64 1.67
CA GLU A 173 -19.93 0.87 2.82
C GLU A 173 -18.65 0.08 2.51
N LYS A 174 -18.51 -0.45 1.29
CA LYS A 174 -17.29 -1.11 0.83
C LYS A 174 -16.09 -0.17 0.82
N ASP A 175 -16.29 1.07 0.39
CA ASP A 175 -15.25 2.10 0.34
C ASP A 175 -14.84 2.51 1.75
N ARG A 176 -15.79 2.53 2.69
CA ARG A 176 -15.55 2.80 4.12
C ARG A 176 -14.61 1.77 4.73
N LYS A 177 -14.80 0.48 4.44
CA LYS A 177 -13.91 -0.58 4.90
C LYS A 177 -12.47 -0.34 4.42
N ILE A 178 -12.30 0.02 3.14
CA ILE A 178 -11.00 0.31 2.55
C ILE A 178 -10.36 1.53 3.23
N GLY A 179 -11.12 2.61 3.43
CA GLY A 179 -10.65 3.82 4.11
C GLY A 179 -10.24 3.56 5.57
N TYR A 180 -11.01 2.75 6.30
CA TYR A 180 -10.68 2.41 7.69
C TYR A 180 -9.44 1.54 7.81
N SER A 181 -9.16 0.67 6.85
CA SER A 181 -7.90 -0.08 6.83
C SER A 181 -6.69 0.86 6.73
N SER A 182 -6.77 1.89 5.88
CA SER A 182 -5.70 2.89 5.78
C SER A 182 -5.59 3.76 7.04
N LEU A 183 -6.71 4.12 7.66
CA LEU A 183 -6.71 4.83 8.95
C LEU A 183 -6.13 4.00 10.09
N GLU A 184 -6.38 2.70 10.11
CA GLU A 184 -5.79 1.79 11.08
C GLU A 184 -4.28 1.77 10.94
N CYS A 185 -3.74 1.65 9.72
CA CYS A 185 -2.31 1.73 9.47
C CYS A 185 -1.72 3.07 9.95
N LEU A 186 -2.38 4.20 9.66
CA LEU A 186 -1.95 5.51 10.14
C LEU A 186 -2.00 5.62 11.68
N SER A 187 -2.99 5.00 12.34
CA SER A 187 -3.12 5.04 13.81
C SER A 187 -2.05 4.24 14.53
N LEU A 188 -1.42 3.28 13.85
CA LEU A 188 -0.30 2.50 14.39
C LEU A 188 1.00 3.30 14.36
N ASP A 189 1.12 4.29 13.48
CA ASP A 189 2.29 5.17 13.43
C ASP A 189 2.18 6.28 14.49
N PRO A 190 3.09 6.33 15.49
CA PRO A 190 3.06 7.33 16.53
C PRO A 190 3.10 8.78 16.02
N GLU A 191 3.80 9.03 14.91
CA GLU A 191 3.93 10.37 14.31
C GLU A 191 2.63 10.83 13.64
N MET A 192 1.80 9.90 13.18
CA MET A 192 0.54 10.19 12.50
C MET A 192 -0.65 10.35 13.45
N ARG A 193 -0.56 9.89 14.69
CA ARG A 193 -1.66 9.94 15.67
C ARG A 193 -2.18 11.35 15.92
N ASP A 194 -1.30 12.32 16.02
CA ASP A 194 -1.70 13.71 16.29
C ASP A 194 -2.50 14.34 15.13
N TYR A 195 -2.28 13.86 13.89
CA TYR A 195 -3.06 14.27 12.73
C TYR A 195 -4.46 13.66 12.69
N ILE A 196 -4.64 12.47 13.29
CA ILE A 196 -5.94 11.77 13.35
C ILE A 196 -6.81 12.25 14.51
N ARG A 197 -6.22 12.68 15.62
CA ARG A 197 -6.94 13.12 16.84
C ARG A 197 -8.04 14.15 16.61
N PRO A 198 -7.90 15.16 15.74
CA PRO A 198 -8.98 16.11 15.47
C PRO A 198 -10.26 15.47 14.92
N PHE A 199 -10.17 14.27 14.33
CA PHE A 199 -11.28 13.54 13.70
C PHE A 199 -11.90 12.45 14.59
N LEU A 200 -11.52 12.38 15.87
CA LEU A 200 -11.98 11.35 16.80
C LEU A 200 -13.50 11.32 16.99
N SER A 201 -14.18 12.48 16.95
CA SER A 201 -15.64 12.55 17.07
C SER A 201 -16.34 11.87 15.90
N GLU A 202 -15.86 12.14 14.68
CA GLU A 202 -16.40 11.57 13.45
C GLU A 202 -16.13 10.06 13.37
N LEU A 203 -14.95 9.62 13.81
CA LEU A 203 -14.60 8.20 13.91
C LEU A 203 -15.47 7.46 14.92
N LYS A 204 -15.76 8.07 16.08
CA LYS A 204 -16.67 7.50 17.09
C LYS A 204 -18.09 7.40 16.57
N GLU A 205 -18.62 8.45 15.96
CA GLU A 205 -19.94 8.46 15.35
C GLU A 205 -20.04 7.39 14.26
N ALA A 206 -19.04 7.30 13.40
CA ALA A 206 -18.99 6.25 12.36
C ALA A 206 -18.93 4.83 12.96
N ALA A 207 -18.16 4.62 14.05
CA ALA A 207 -18.09 3.32 14.72
C ALA A 207 -19.39 2.91 15.42
N GLU A 208 -20.16 3.89 15.95
CA GLU A 208 -21.44 3.67 16.64
C GLU A 208 -22.59 3.43 15.65
N ASN A 209 -22.56 4.10 14.49
CA ASN A 209 -23.64 4.05 13.48
C ASN A 209 -23.46 2.94 12.45
N LEU A 210 -22.37 2.16 12.49
CA LEU A 210 -22.21 1.00 11.63
C LEU A 210 -23.28 -0.05 11.97
N PRO A 211 -24.09 -0.50 10.99
CA PRO A 211 -25.09 -1.52 11.22
C PRO A 211 -24.42 -2.77 11.83
N ARG A 212 -24.90 -3.20 12.99
CA ARG A 212 -24.37 -4.38 13.71
C ARG A 212 -24.46 -5.69 12.90
N LEU A 213 -25.11 -5.67 11.75
CA LEU A 213 -25.49 -6.87 10.98
C LEU A 213 -24.82 -6.99 9.61
N ALA A 214 -24.20 -5.94 9.06
CA ALA A 214 -23.71 -5.98 7.69
C ALA A 214 -22.18 -6.07 7.56
N ASN A 215 -21.40 -5.56 8.53
CA ASN A 215 -19.95 -5.58 8.44
C ASN A 215 -19.30 -5.49 9.83
N GLU A 216 -19.12 -6.63 10.49
CA GLU A 216 -18.38 -6.72 11.75
C GLU A 216 -16.97 -6.18 11.61
N ASP A 217 -16.34 -6.34 10.43
CA ASP A 217 -14.97 -5.94 10.15
C ASP A 217 -14.75 -4.42 10.22
N ALA A 218 -15.61 -3.61 9.61
CA ALA A 218 -15.44 -2.15 9.63
C ALA A 218 -15.64 -1.58 11.04
N GLY A 219 -16.54 -2.16 11.84
CA GLY A 219 -16.73 -1.80 13.24
C GLY A 219 -15.54 -2.20 14.11
N LEU A 220 -14.89 -3.33 13.82
CA LEU A 220 -13.67 -3.77 14.52
C LEU A 220 -12.50 -2.85 14.18
N MET A 221 -12.32 -2.49 12.90
CA MET A 221 -11.28 -1.55 12.46
C MET A 221 -11.45 -0.17 13.11
N ALA A 222 -12.68 0.39 13.13
CA ALA A 222 -12.94 1.67 13.76
C ALA A 222 -12.63 1.64 15.27
N ARG A 223 -12.93 0.54 15.97
CA ARG A 223 -12.54 0.35 17.39
C ARG A 223 -11.04 0.21 17.57
N GLY A 224 -10.36 -0.52 16.66
CA GLY A 224 -8.91 -0.65 16.66
C GLY A 224 -8.23 0.72 16.54
N ILE A 225 -8.68 1.57 15.63
CA ILE A 225 -8.19 2.94 15.47
C ILE A 225 -8.36 3.73 16.79
N LEU A 226 -9.54 3.66 17.42
CA LEU A 226 -9.82 4.38 18.66
C LEU A 226 -8.99 3.91 19.87
N VAL A 227 -8.54 2.65 19.86
CA VAL A 227 -7.66 2.11 20.91
C VAL A 227 -6.21 2.59 20.74
N ASN A 228 -5.79 2.86 19.52
CA ASN A 228 -4.42 3.30 19.20
C ASN A 228 -4.23 4.81 19.42
N LEU A 229 -5.32 5.59 19.49
CA LEU A 229 -5.30 7.05 19.64
C LEU A 229 -5.48 7.51 21.09
#